data_93d6e2eaa88b925f145d845ed5b71cea
#
_entry.id   93d6e2eaa88b925f145d845ed5b71cea
#
_cell.length_a   1.000
_cell.length_b   1.000
_cell.length_c   1.000
_cell.angle_alpha   90.00
_cell.angle_beta   90.00
_cell.angle_gamma   90.00
#
_symmetry.space_group_name_H-M   'P 1'
#
loop_
_entity.id
_entity.type
_entity.pdbx_description
1 polymer ?
#
loop_
_entity_poly.entity_id
_entity_poly.type
_entity_poly.pdbx_seq_one_letter_code
_entity_poly.pdbx_strand_id
1 'polypeptide(L)'
;HQLHRRQRQMCIRDRYRHAVEIIPNLFEEEKADEQWLYDSTEKWCQDRALYNAVMESISIIDGKHGTLTKNALPEILTKALGVSFDTNVGHDYIENADERYEFYHRDEERIPFDLEYFNLITKGGLPNKTLNICLAGTGVGKSLFMCHCAASSMSQGRNVLYITMEMAEERIAERIDANLLDCPIDQLPNLSKEMFADRVYKLSTRTSGKLIIKEYPTGQASTSHFR
;
A
#
# COMPACT_ATOMS: atom_id res chain seq x y z
N HIS A 1 16.90 37.59 -45.90
CA HIS A 1 18.06 37.33 -45.04
C HIS A 1 18.21 38.30 -43.84
N GLN A 2 17.85 39.58 -43.98
CA GLN A 2 17.93 40.58 -42.90
C GLN A 2 16.82 40.44 -41.82
N LEU A 3 15.60 40.00 -42.20
CA LEU A 3 14.50 39.79 -41.28
C LEU A 3 14.78 38.64 -40.29
N HIS A 4 15.37 37.54 -40.73
CA HIS A 4 15.73 36.43 -39.88
C HIS A 4 16.87 36.75 -38.88
N ARG A 5 17.79 37.64 -39.27
CA ARG A 5 18.85 38.12 -38.35
C ARG A 5 18.26 39.00 -37.23
N ARG A 6 17.31 39.90 -37.54
CA ARG A 6 16.65 40.75 -36.54
C ARG A 6 15.80 39.93 -35.56
N GLN A 7 15.06 38.91 -36.04
CA GLN A 7 14.29 38.02 -35.18
C GLN A 7 15.19 37.20 -34.24
N ARG A 8 16.30 36.66 -34.73
CA ARG A 8 17.25 35.92 -33.87
C ARG A 8 17.90 36.82 -32.79
N GLN A 9 18.24 38.06 -33.17
CA GLN A 9 18.80 39.02 -32.19
C GLN A 9 17.76 39.45 -31.16
N MET A 10 16.49 39.57 -31.50
CA MET A 10 15.42 39.85 -30.58
C MET A 10 15.19 38.72 -29.60
N CYS A 11 15.15 37.47 -30.07
CA CYS A 11 15.04 36.27 -29.19
C CYS A 11 16.25 36.12 -28.23
N ILE A 12 17.47 36.44 -28.66
CA ILE A 12 18.66 36.36 -27.81
C ILE A 12 18.61 37.45 -26.74
N ARG A 13 18.18 38.68 -27.13
CA ARG A 13 18.08 39.83 -26.21
C ARG A 13 17.00 39.62 -25.15
N ASP A 14 15.86 39.04 -25.54
CA ASP A 14 14.75 38.74 -24.60
C ASP A 14 15.17 37.62 -23.61
N ARG A 15 15.84 36.57 -24.08
CA ARG A 15 16.38 35.54 -23.23
C ARG A 15 17.46 36.05 -22.27
N TYR A 16 18.33 36.96 -22.76
CA TYR A 16 19.33 37.58 -21.90
C TYR A 16 18.69 38.45 -20.81
N ARG A 17 17.68 39.28 -21.15
CA ARG A 17 16.94 40.07 -20.16
C ARG A 17 16.29 39.17 -19.12
N HIS A 18 15.60 38.11 -19.56
CA HIS A 18 14.97 37.16 -18.67
C HIS A 18 15.97 36.45 -17.75
N ALA A 19 17.12 36.07 -18.25
CA ALA A 19 18.19 35.50 -17.44
C ALA A 19 18.73 36.50 -16.40
N VAL A 20 18.94 37.77 -16.79
CA VAL A 20 19.41 38.84 -15.88
C VAL A 20 18.39 39.14 -14.77
N GLU A 21 17.08 38.98 -15.03
CA GLU A 21 16.01 39.13 -14.04
C GLU A 21 15.93 37.94 -13.07
N ILE A 22 16.23 36.72 -13.55
CA ILE A 22 16.16 35.49 -12.72
C ILE A 22 17.43 35.31 -11.87
N ILE A 23 18.60 35.63 -12.40
CA ILE A 23 19.89 35.39 -11.72
C ILE A 23 19.97 36.02 -10.32
N PRO A 24 19.52 37.29 -10.06
CA PRO A 24 19.52 37.83 -8.70
C PRO A 24 18.66 37.06 -7.73
N ASN A 25 17.50 36.56 -8.17
CA ASN A 25 16.57 35.79 -7.35
C ASN A 25 17.09 34.39 -7.01
N LEU A 26 18.04 33.85 -7.79
CA LEU A 26 18.71 32.58 -7.49
C LEU A 26 19.75 32.70 -6.35
N PHE A 27 20.16 33.92 -6.01
CA PHE A 27 21.10 34.21 -4.93
C PHE A 27 20.41 34.78 -3.68
N GLU A 28 19.11 35.02 -3.71
CA GLU A 28 18.37 35.25 -2.48
C GLU A 28 18.36 33.95 -1.69
N GLU A 29 19.02 33.93 -0.55
CA GLU A 29 19.01 32.81 0.41
C GLU A 29 17.61 32.70 1.02
N GLU A 30 16.61 32.24 0.27
CA GLU A 30 15.49 31.57 0.90
C GLU A 30 16.06 30.32 1.56
N LYS A 31 15.94 30.23 2.87
CA LYS A 31 16.21 28.99 3.61
C LYS A 31 15.22 27.93 3.11
N ALA A 32 15.59 27.27 2.03
CA ALA A 32 14.87 26.10 1.57
C ALA A 32 14.91 25.07 2.71
N ASP A 33 13.77 24.47 3.02
CA ASP A 33 13.71 23.33 3.91
C ASP A 33 14.59 22.21 3.30
N GLU A 34 15.68 21.88 4.00
CA GLU A 34 16.64 20.87 3.53
C GLU A 34 15.96 19.54 3.28
N GLN A 35 14.97 19.19 4.10
CA GLN A 35 14.22 17.95 3.94
C GLN A 35 13.37 18.00 2.66
N TRP A 36 12.70 19.12 2.41
CA TRP A 36 11.94 19.29 1.17
C TRP A 36 12.82 19.20 -0.07
N LEU A 37 14.02 19.79 -0.01
CA LEU A 37 14.98 19.75 -1.12
C LEU A 37 15.48 18.32 -1.37
N TYR A 38 15.77 17.59 -0.29
CA TYR A 38 16.17 16.19 -0.33
C TYR A 38 15.10 15.32 -0.97
N ASP A 39 13.87 15.38 -0.45
CA ASP A 39 12.73 14.59 -0.93
C ASP A 39 12.37 14.93 -2.39
N SER A 40 12.41 16.22 -2.75
CA SER A 40 12.12 16.68 -4.11
C SER A 40 13.18 16.19 -5.10
N THR A 41 14.46 16.20 -4.69
CA THR A 41 15.56 15.73 -5.52
C THR A 41 15.52 14.21 -5.68
N GLU A 42 15.25 13.49 -4.62
CA GLU A 42 15.07 12.03 -4.67
C GLU A 42 13.96 11.64 -5.64
N LYS A 43 12.78 12.27 -5.49
CA LYS A 43 11.64 12.04 -6.38
C LYS A 43 12.00 12.32 -7.84
N TRP A 44 12.69 13.43 -8.11
CA TRP A 44 13.14 13.76 -9.46
C TRP A 44 14.10 12.70 -10.02
N CYS A 45 15.04 12.20 -9.20
CA CYS A 45 15.96 11.13 -9.59
C CYS A 45 15.23 9.83 -9.90
N GLN A 46 14.24 9.46 -9.08
CA GLN A 46 13.40 8.27 -9.29
C GLN A 46 12.62 8.37 -10.59
N ASP A 47 11.92 9.49 -10.81
CA ASP A 47 11.14 9.75 -12.03
C ASP A 47 12.04 9.72 -13.27
N ARG A 48 13.23 10.30 -13.17
CA ARG A 48 14.18 10.32 -14.28
C ARG A 48 14.79 8.96 -14.57
N ALA A 49 15.12 8.19 -13.53
CA ALA A 49 15.60 6.81 -13.69
C ALA A 49 14.55 5.93 -14.36
N LEU A 50 13.29 6.02 -13.93
CA LEU A 50 12.19 5.28 -14.53
C LEU A 50 11.95 5.70 -15.99
N TYR A 51 11.95 6.99 -16.29
CA TYR A 51 11.82 7.50 -17.65
C TYR A 51 12.91 6.92 -18.56
N ASN A 52 14.17 6.97 -18.12
CA ASN A 52 15.29 6.45 -18.90
C ASN A 52 15.18 4.94 -19.12
N ALA A 53 14.78 4.17 -18.09
CA ALA A 53 14.59 2.72 -18.18
C ALA A 53 13.47 2.35 -19.16
N VAL A 54 12.37 3.11 -19.18
CA VAL A 54 11.27 2.91 -20.13
C VAL A 54 11.75 3.22 -21.57
N MET A 55 12.46 4.32 -21.78
CA MET A 55 12.99 4.68 -23.10
C MET A 55 14.00 3.65 -23.62
N GLU A 56 14.87 3.15 -22.76
CA GLU A 56 15.79 2.07 -23.08
C GLU A 56 15.05 0.77 -23.41
N SER A 57 14.03 0.44 -22.63
CA SER A 57 13.16 -0.72 -22.85
C SER A 57 12.48 -0.67 -24.23
N ILE A 58 11.96 0.49 -24.62
CA ILE A 58 11.37 0.70 -25.94
C ILE A 58 12.41 0.47 -27.05
N SER A 59 13.63 1.01 -26.86
CA SER A 59 14.74 0.82 -27.83
C SER A 59 15.12 -0.65 -28.00
N ILE A 60 15.09 -1.44 -26.91
CA ILE A 60 15.34 -2.88 -26.95
C ILE A 60 14.20 -3.63 -27.68
N ILE A 61 12.95 -3.27 -27.40
CA ILE A 61 11.78 -3.88 -28.02
C ILE A 61 11.77 -3.62 -29.53
N ASP A 62 12.13 -2.40 -29.96
CA ASP A 62 12.23 -1.98 -31.35
C ASP A 62 13.44 -2.58 -32.09
N GLY A 63 14.31 -3.31 -31.39
CA GLY A 63 15.52 -3.91 -31.98
C GLY A 63 16.62 -2.88 -32.34
N LYS A 64 16.53 -1.67 -31.80
CA LYS A 64 17.52 -0.59 -32.04
C LYS A 64 18.70 -0.64 -31.05
N HIS A 65 18.59 -1.47 -30.00
CA HIS A 65 19.64 -1.64 -29.01
C HIS A 65 20.61 -2.78 -29.45
N GLY A 66 21.86 -2.42 -29.71
CA GLY A 66 22.81 -3.34 -30.37
C GLY A 66 23.28 -4.54 -29.52
N THR A 67 23.15 -4.51 -28.19
CA THR A 67 23.74 -5.52 -27.30
C THR A 67 22.76 -6.18 -26.32
N LEU A 68 21.66 -5.50 -25.95
CA LEU A 68 20.71 -6.01 -24.98
C LEU A 68 19.52 -6.69 -25.65
N THR A 69 19.06 -7.78 -25.04
CA THR A 69 17.89 -8.56 -25.48
C THR A 69 16.71 -8.28 -24.55
N LYS A 70 15.50 -8.69 -24.98
CA LYS A 70 14.26 -8.53 -24.19
C LYS A 70 14.33 -9.13 -22.78
N ASN A 71 15.23 -10.09 -22.55
CA ASN A 71 15.43 -10.69 -21.22
C ASN A 71 16.07 -9.73 -20.21
N ALA A 72 16.71 -8.64 -20.66
CA ALA A 72 17.28 -7.64 -19.77
C ALA A 72 16.24 -6.63 -19.22
N LEU A 73 15.04 -6.59 -19.78
CA LEU A 73 14.00 -5.62 -19.38
C LEU A 73 13.64 -5.66 -17.89
N PRO A 74 13.45 -6.83 -17.26
CA PRO A 74 13.13 -6.88 -15.83
C PRO A 74 14.24 -6.28 -14.97
N GLU A 75 15.50 -6.52 -15.32
CA GLU A 75 16.66 -6.01 -14.59
C GLU A 75 16.77 -4.48 -14.71
N ILE A 76 16.61 -3.94 -15.92
CA ILE A 76 16.64 -2.49 -16.19
C ILE A 76 15.56 -1.77 -15.38
N LEU A 77 14.33 -2.29 -15.39
CA LEU A 77 13.21 -1.70 -14.65
C LEU A 77 13.39 -1.83 -13.13
N THR A 78 13.85 -2.99 -12.66
CA THR A 78 14.12 -3.20 -11.22
C THR A 78 15.19 -2.25 -10.72
N LYS A 79 16.27 -2.04 -11.48
CA LYS A 79 17.34 -1.10 -11.13
C LYS A 79 16.83 0.34 -11.07
N ALA A 80 15.98 0.75 -12.00
CA ALA A 80 15.38 2.09 -11.99
C ALA A 80 14.44 2.32 -10.81
N LEU A 81 13.66 1.30 -10.43
CA LEU A 81 12.76 1.34 -9.27
C LEU A 81 13.51 1.29 -7.93
N GLY A 82 14.77 0.84 -7.92
CA GLY A 82 15.60 0.77 -6.72
C GLY A 82 16.39 2.06 -6.42
N VAL A 83 16.17 3.14 -7.16
CA VAL A 83 16.82 4.42 -6.87
C VAL A 83 16.23 5.01 -5.59
N SER A 84 17.07 5.16 -4.58
CA SER A 84 16.72 5.76 -3.29
C SER A 84 17.92 6.51 -2.72
N PHE A 85 17.64 7.61 -2.04
CA PHE A 85 18.64 8.37 -1.28
C PHE A 85 18.66 7.93 0.20
N ASP A 86 17.92 6.88 0.53
CA ASP A 86 17.96 6.33 1.87
C ASP A 86 19.39 5.90 2.21
N THR A 87 20.02 6.69 3.08
CA THR A 87 21.36 6.42 3.62
C THR A 87 21.31 5.54 4.86
N ASN A 88 20.09 5.15 5.28
CA ASN A 88 19.92 4.32 6.45
C ASN A 88 20.42 2.89 6.16
N VAL A 89 21.63 2.62 6.57
CA VAL A 89 22.29 1.32 6.39
C VAL A 89 21.67 0.25 7.30
N GLY A 90 20.61 0.62 8.03
CA GLY A 90 19.98 -0.22 9.03
C GLY A 90 20.33 0.22 10.45
N HIS A 91 19.97 -0.60 11.41
CA HIS A 91 20.13 -0.34 12.84
C HIS A 91 21.52 -0.82 13.31
N ASP A 92 22.37 0.09 13.77
CA ASP A 92 23.62 -0.29 14.42
C ASP A 92 23.31 -0.95 15.78
N TYR A 93 23.77 -2.19 15.93
CA TYR A 93 23.41 -2.98 17.11
C TYR A 93 23.99 -2.42 18.41
N ILE A 94 25.13 -1.79 18.39
CA ILE A 94 25.79 -1.23 19.58
C ILE A 94 25.36 0.21 19.81
N GLU A 95 25.42 1.06 18.77
CA GLU A 95 25.16 2.49 18.90
C GLU A 95 23.68 2.79 19.18
N ASN A 96 22.75 2.02 18.59
CA ASN A 96 21.30 2.23 18.80
C ASN A 96 20.74 1.40 19.97
N ALA A 97 21.50 1.13 21.02
CA ALA A 97 21.06 0.35 22.16
C ALA A 97 19.89 1.01 22.92
N ASP A 98 19.93 2.33 23.07
CA ASP A 98 18.90 3.11 23.77
C ASP A 98 17.58 3.10 23.00
N GLU A 99 17.60 3.23 21.66
CA GLU A 99 16.39 3.12 20.83
C GLU A 99 15.73 1.75 20.96
N ARG A 100 16.52 0.67 21.06
CA ARG A 100 15.97 -0.68 21.28
C ARG A 100 15.37 -0.82 22.67
N TYR A 101 16.01 -0.23 23.68
CA TYR A 101 15.45 -0.23 25.03
C TYR A 101 14.08 0.45 25.07
N GLU A 102 13.93 1.62 24.47
CA GLU A 102 12.65 2.31 24.34
C GLU A 102 11.63 1.50 23.53
N PHE A 103 12.05 0.86 22.45
CA PHE A 103 11.19 -0.03 21.68
C PHE A 103 10.65 -1.21 22.52
N TYR A 104 11.45 -1.81 23.37
CA TYR A 104 11.02 -2.93 24.22
C TYR A 104 10.03 -2.50 25.31
N HIS A 105 10.05 -1.23 25.69
CA HIS A 105 9.17 -0.69 26.74
C HIS A 105 7.98 0.09 26.17
N ARG A 106 7.90 0.18 24.86
CA ARG A 106 6.77 0.83 24.20
C ARG A 106 5.56 -0.09 24.20
N ASP A 107 4.41 0.43 24.63
CA ASP A 107 3.15 -0.27 24.51
C ASP A 107 2.80 -0.45 23.02
N GLU A 108 2.82 -1.70 22.56
CA GLU A 108 2.46 -2.04 21.20
C GLU A 108 0.95 -2.17 21.08
N GLU A 109 0.36 -1.38 20.17
CA GLU A 109 -1.05 -1.52 19.85
C GLU A 109 -1.33 -2.87 19.22
N ARG A 110 -2.23 -3.65 19.83
CA ARG A 110 -2.64 -4.97 19.38
C ARG A 110 -4.08 -4.97 18.95
N ILE A 111 -4.43 -5.85 18.01
CA ILE A 111 -5.78 -6.09 17.57
C ILE A 111 -6.32 -7.26 18.37
N PRO A 112 -7.20 -7.03 19.36
CA PRO A 112 -7.70 -8.11 20.20
C PRO A 112 -8.65 -9.01 19.41
N PHE A 113 -8.66 -10.28 19.78
CA PHE A 113 -9.72 -11.20 19.38
C PHE A 113 -10.98 -10.95 20.21
N ASP A 114 -12.13 -11.31 19.68
CA ASP A 114 -13.38 -11.40 20.44
C ASP A 114 -13.46 -12.71 21.26
N LEU A 115 -12.31 -13.33 21.49
CA LEU A 115 -12.16 -14.60 22.19
C LEU A 115 -11.10 -14.43 23.26
N GLU A 116 -11.53 -14.39 24.51
CA GLU A 116 -10.68 -14.10 25.68
C GLU A 116 -9.45 -15.01 25.74
N TYR A 117 -9.64 -16.32 25.49
CA TYR A 117 -8.55 -17.29 25.52
C TYR A 117 -7.45 -16.99 24.49
N PHE A 118 -7.81 -16.53 23.29
CA PHE A 118 -6.83 -16.13 22.29
C PHE A 118 -6.10 -14.85 22.71
N ASN A 119 -6.77 -13.90 23.34
CA ASN A 119 -6.14 -12.71 23.89
C ASN A 119 -5.14 -13.05 24.99
N LEU A 120 -5.47 -14.02 25.82
CA LEU A 120 -4.55 -14.50 26.88
C LEU A 120 -3.26 -15.08 26.25
N ILE A 121 -3.39 -15.97 25.26
CA ILE A 121 -2.25 -16.62 24.60
C ILE A 121 -1.40 -15.59 23.83
N THR A 122 -2.04 -14.65 23.15
CA THR A 122 -1.37 -13.64 22.31
C THR A 122 -0.98 -12.38 23.07
N LYS A 123 -1.18 -12.36 24.39
CA LYS A 123 -0.90 -11.17 25.24
C LYS A 123 -1.62 -9.92 24.76
N GLY A 124 -2.91 -10.02 24.48
CA GLY A 124 -3.77 -8.92 24.12
C GLY A 124 -4.17 -8.83 22.65
N GLY A 125 -3.80 -9.79 21.82
CA GLY A 125 -4.20 -9.82 20.42
C GLY A 125 -3.07 -9.88 19.40
N LEU A 126 -3.36 -9.59 18.16
CA LEU A 126 -2.41 -9.61 17.06
C LEU A 126 -1.62 -8.30 17.01
N PRO A 127 -0.28 -8.33 17.01
CA PRO A 127 0.53 -7.13 16.82
C PRO A 127 0.46 -6.65 15.36
N ASN A 128 0.70 -5.34 15.16
CA ASN A 128 0.76 -4.75 13.83
C ASN A 128 1.96 -5.27 13.03
N LYS A 129 1.85 -5.26 11.70
CA LYS A 129 2.93 -5.67 10.77
C LYS A 129 3.43 -7.11 10.95
N THR A 130 2.56 -8.02 11.41
CA THR A 130 2.91 -9.44 11.58
C THR A 130 2.12 -10.33 10.64
N LEU A 131 2.72 -11.46 10.26
CA LEU A 131 2.05 -12.55 9.55
C LEU A 131 1.60 -13.59 10.60
N ASN A 132 0.29 -13.79 10.68
CA ASN A 132 -0.32 -14.78 11.57
C ASN A 132 -0.97 -15.88 10.73
N ILE A 133 -0.70 -17.13 11.06
CA ILE A 133 -1.18 -18.29 10.30
C ILE A 133 -2.08 -19.14 11.18
N CYS A 134 -3.34 -19.32 10.74
CA CYS A 134 -4.27 -20.24 11.38
C CYS A 134 -4.14 -21.61 10.71
N LEU A 135 -3.65 -22.59 11.46
CA LEU A 135 -3.50 -23.97 11.03
C LEU A 135 -4.55 -24.85 11.68
N ALA A 136 -5.36 -25.54 10.86
CA ALA A 136 -6.35 -26.51 11.33
C ALA A 136 -6.60 -27.55 10.25
N GLY A 137 -7.05 -28.73 10.66
CA GLY A 137 -7.46 -29.81 9.75
C GLY A 137 -8.68 -29.44 8.91
N THR A 138 -9.00 -30.29 7.94
CA THR A 138 -10.21 -30.12 7.11
C THR A 138 -11.46 -30.29 7.97
N GLY A 139 -12.45 -29.41 7.78
CA GLY A 139 -13.76 -29.49 8.48
C GLY A 139 -13.74 -28.98 9.93
N VAL A 140 -12.60 -28.58 10.50
CA VAL A 140 -12.47 -28.13 11.91
C VAL A 140 -13.03 -26.69 12.12
N GLY A 141 -13.35 -25.95 11.05
CA GLY A 141 -13.91 -24.60 11.19
C GLY A 141 -12.94 -23.46 10.92
N LYS A 142 -11.80 -23.71 10.28
CA LYS A 142 -10.79 -22.69 9.94
C LYS A 142 -11.38 -21.46 9.24
N SER A 143 -12.21 -21.68 8.20
CA SER A 143 -12.86 -20.57 7.48
C SER A 143 -13.88 -19.81 8.32
N LEU A 144 -14.59 -20.51 9.23
CA LEU A 144 -15.50 -19.86 10.19
C LEU A 144 -14.74 -18.99 11.18
N PHE A 145 -13.61 -19.49 11.70
CA PHE A 145 -12.73 -18.71 12.58
C PHE A 145 -12.20 -17.45 11.87
N MET A 146 -11.77 -17.56 10.60
CA MET A 146 -11.31 -16.41 9.83
C MET A 146 -12.43 -15.40 9.58
N CYS A 147 -13.67 -15.86 9.29
CA CYS A 147 -14.83 -14.99 9.16
C CYS A 147 -15.16 -14.29 10.49
N HIS A 148 -15.05 -15.01 11.63
CA HIS A 148 -15.25 -14.42 12.95
C HIS A 148 -14.19 -13.36 13.27
N CYS A 149 -12.92 -13.61 12.97
CA CYS A 149 -11.86 -12.62 13.17
C CYS A 149 -12.10 -11.35 12.30
N ALA A 150 -12.57 -11.51 11.06
CA ALA A 150 -12.91 -10.40 10.19
C ALA A 150 -14.08 -9.57 10.73
N ALA A 151 -15.15 -10.24 11.19
CA ALA A 151 -16.34 -9.62 11.78
C ALA A 151 -15.98 -8.86 13.07
N SER A 152 -15.21 -9.48 13.97
CA SER A 152 -14.75 -8.88 15.22
C SER A 152 -13.87 -7.66 14.98
N SER A 153 -12.89 -7.74 14.07
CA SER A 153 -12.01 -6.63 13.75
C SER A 153 -12.78 -5.44 13.16
N MET A 154 -13.75 -5.69 12.26
CA MET A 154 -14.62 -4.64 11.72
C MET A 154 -15.47 -4.01 12.84
N SER A 155 -16.02 -4.81 13.74
CA SER A 155 -16.83 -4.31 14.87
C SER A 155 -16.03 -3.41 15.81
N GLN A 156 -14.73 -3.62 15.90
CA GLN A 156 -13.78 -2.78 16.66
C GLN A 156 -13.36 -1.51 15.91
N GLY A 157 -13.98 -1.20 14.77
CA GLY A 157 -13.67 -0.01 13.96
C GLY A 157 -12.47 -0.17 13.03
N ARG A 158 -11.92 -1.37 12.86
CA ARG A 158 -10.78 -1.63 11.96
C ARG A 158 -11.25 -1.87 10.53
N ASN A 159 -10.43 -1.45 9.57
CA ASN A 159 -10.65 -1.79 8.17
C ASN A 159 -10.10 -3.17 7.85
N VAL A 160 -10.92 -4.01 7.24
CA VAL A 160 -10.58 -5.41 6.95
C VAL A 160 -10.70 -5.66 5.45
N LEU A 161 -9.67 -6.26 4.87
CA LEU A 161 -9.72 -6.85 3.54
C LEU A 161 -9.67 -8.38 3.70
N TYR A 162 -10.77 -9.03 3.34
CA TYR A 162 -10.89 -10.49 3.32
C TYR A 162 -10.70 -10.99 1.89
N ILE A 163 -9.65 -11.75 1.66
CA ILE A 163 -9.38 -12.35 0.36
C ILE A 163 -9.70 -13.84 0.42
N THR A 164 -10.54 -14.31 -0.50
CA THR A 164 -10.85 -15.72 -0.67
C THR A 164 -10.38 -16.22 -2.02
N MET A 165 -9.80 -17.43 -2.05
CA MET A 165 -9.34 -18.11 -3.28
C MET A 165 -10.05 -19.46 -3.49
N GLU A 166 -10.93 -19.85 -2.60
CA GLU A 166 -11.61 -21.14 -2.59
C GLU A 166 -13.14 -20.97 -2.59
N MET A 167 -13.65 -19.96 -1.91
CA MET A 167 -15.09 -19.75 -1.73
C MET A 167 -15.52 -18.46 -2.39
N ALA A 168 -16.77 -18.44 -2.91
CA ALA A 168 -17.39 -17.23 -3.43
C ALA A 168 -17.55 -16.13 -2.36
N GLU A 169 -17.48 -14.87 -2.79
CA GLU A 169 -17.63 -13.69 -1.92
C GLU A 169 -18.91 -13.74 -1.10
N GLU A 170 -20.01 -14.16 -1.73
CA GLU A 170 -21.33 -14.27 -1.11
C GLU A 170 -21.35 -15.34 -0.01
N ARG A 171 -20.62 -16.43 -0.16
CA ARG A 171 -20.52 -17.48 0.86
C ARG A 171 -19.71 -17.07 2.06
N ILE A 172 -18.71 -16.22 1.86
CA ILE A 172 -17.97 -15.58 2.97
C ILE A 172 -18.87 -14.54 3.65
N ALA A 173 -19.57 -13.71 2.87
CA ALA A 173 -20.51 -12.71 3.39
C ALA A 173 -21.63 -13.37 4.22
N GLU A 174 -22.24 -14.45 3.76
CA GLU A 174 -23.25 -15.21 4.49
C GLU A 174 -22.78 -15.64 5.89
N ARG A 175 -21.54 -16.09 6.02
CA ARG A 175 -20.95 -16.48 7.32
C ARG A 175 -20.71 -15.29 8.23
N ILE A 176 -20.27 -14.19 7.66
CA ILE A 176 -20.05 -12.93 8.37
C ILE A 176 -21.37 -12.32 8.81
N ASP A 177 -22.41 -12.34 7.93
CA ASP A 177 -23.76 -11.89 8.25
C ASP A 177 -24.35 -12.71 9.40
N ALA A 178 -24.20 -14.03 9.38
CA ALA A 178 -24.68 -14.88 10.47
C ALA A 178 -24.07 -14.47 11.82
N ASN A 179 -22.79 -14.10 11.82
CA ASN A 179 -22.07 -13.66 13.02
C ASN A 179 -22.54 -12.27 13.47
N LEU A 180 -22.51 -11.28 12.56
CA LEU A 180 -22.76 -9.86 12.88
C LEU A 180 -24.24 -9.55 13.13
N LEU A 181 -25.14 -10.29 12.48
CA LEU A 181 -26.58 -10.09 12.62
C LEU A 181 -27.21 -11.00 13.69
N ASP A 182 -26.38 -11.81 14.36
CA ASP A 182 -26.83 -12.80 15.35
C ASP A 182 -27.98 -13.66 14.82
N CYS A 183 -27.72 -14.31 13.68
CA CYS A 183 -28.73 -15.09 12.97
C CYS A 183 -28.11 -16.38 12.44
N PRO A 184 -28.68 -17.56 12.74
CA PRO A 184 -28.20 -18.81 12.15
C PRO A 184 -28.19 -18.74 10.61
N ILE A 185 -27.17 -19.33 9.98
CA ILE A 185 -26.99 -19.29 8.51
C ILE A 185 -28.21 -19.82 7.76
N ASP A 186 -28.82 -20.89 8.26
CA ASP A 186 -30.02 -21.51 7.69
C ASP A 186 -31.29 -20.63 7.80
N GLN A 187 -31.29 -19.63 8.68
CA GLN A 187 -32.36 -18.68 8.87
C GLN A 187 -32.19 -17.38 8.07
N LEU A 188 -30.98 -17.07 7.60
CA LEU A 188 -30.74 -15.86 6.81
C LEU A 188 -31.64 -15.74 5.58
N PRO A 189 -31.90 -16.81 4.79
CA PRO A 189 -32.78 -16.75 3.64
C PRO A 189 -34.26 -16.47 4.00
N ASN A 190 -34.65 -16.68 5.26
CA ASN A 190 -36.00 -16.47 5.74
C ASN A 190 -36.26 -15.03 6.24
N LEU A 191 -35.21 -14.21 6.33
CA LEU A 191 -35.35 -12.79 6.70
C LEU A 191 -35.99 -12.02 5.55
N SER A 192 -36.99 -11.18 5.89
CA SER A 192 -37.48 -10.23 4.89
C SER A 192 -36.40 -9.20 4.54
N LYS A 193 -36.49 -8.63 3.34
CA LYS A 193 -35.55 -7.60 2.89
C LYS A 193 -35.47 -6.42 3.85
N GLU A 194 -36.61 -6.03 4.40
CA GLU A 194 -36.72 -4.92 5.36
C GLU A 194 -36.01 -5.25 6.68
N MET A 195 -36.18 -6.46 7.18
CA MET A 195 -35.54 -6.92 8.41
C MET A 195 -34.03 -7.03 8.24
N PHE A 196 -33.57 -7.54 7.10
CA PHE A 196 -32.15 -7.62 6.78
C PHE A 196 -31.56 -6.22 6.69
N ALA A 197 -32.16 -5.31 5.93
CA ALA A 197 -31.67 -3.94 5.77
C ALA A 197 -31.65 -3.17 7.10
N ASP A 198 -32.63 -3.33 7.98
CA ASP A 198 -32.67 -2.70 9.32
C ASP A 198 -31.49 -3.20 10.19
N ARG A 199 -31.21 -4.51 10.19
CA ARG A 199 -30.08 -5.08 10.94
C ARG A 199 -28.72 -4.56 10.41
N VAL A 200 -28.52 -4.53 9.10
CA VAL A 200 -27.30 -3.99 8.48
C VAL A 200 -27.15 -2.50 8.78
N TYR A 201 -28.25 -1.73 8.73
CA TYR A 201 -28.23 -0.32 9.10
C TYR A 201 -27.82 -0.11 10.57
N LYS A 202 -28.40 -0.88 11.49
CA LYS A 202 -28.00 -0.84 12.91
C LYS A 202 -26.53 -1.18 13.11
N LEU A 203 -26.01 -2.15 12.35
CA LEU A 203 -24.59 -2.47 12.37
C LEU A 203 -23.74 -1.29 11.89
N SER A 204 -24.10 -0.66 10.78
CA SER A 204 -23.37 0.48 10.22
C SER A 204 -23.31 1.70 11.14
N THR A 205 -24.27 1.84 12.07
CA THR A 205 -24.26 2.90 13.08
C THR A 205 -23.38 2.61 14.30
N ARG A 206 -22.99 1.34 14.48
CA ARG A 206 -22.19 0.89 15.64
C ARG A 206 -20.70 0.83 15.39
N THR A 207 -20.29 0.73 14.14
CA THR A 207 -18.87 0.63 13.79
C THR A 207 -18.50 1.60 12.67
N SER A 208 -17.29 2.16 12.76
CA SER A 208 -16.64 2.92 11.67
C SER A 208 -15.78 2.02 10.77
N GLY A 209 -15.60 0.76 11.14
CA GLY A 209 -14.82 -0.21 10.39
C GLY A 209 -15.45 -0.55 9.04
N LYS A 210 -14.61 -0.84 8.05
CA LYS A 210 -15.03 -1.30 6.72
C LYS A 210 -14.52 -2.72 6.50
N LEU A 211 -15.37 -3.56 5.91
CA LEU A 211 -15.01 -4.91 5.48
C LEU A 211 -15.23 -5.02 3.98
N ILE A 212 -14.16 -5.38 3.27
CA ILE A 212 -14.19 -5.69 1.84
C ILE A 212 -13.87 -7.17 1.68
N ILE A 213 -14.74 -7.90 1.00
CA ILE A 213 -14.54 -9.30 0.64
C ILE A 213 -14.19 -9.35 -0.85
N LYS A 214 -13.08 -9.99 -1.19
CA LYS A 214 -12.64 -10.12 -2.58
C LYS A 214 -12.31 -11.56 -2.93
N GLU A 215 -13.00 -12.08 -3.91
CA GLU A 215 -12.70 -13.39 -4.50
C GLU A 215 -11.64 -13.26 -5.60
N TYR A 216 -10.68 -14.16 -5.58
CA TYR A 216 -9.77 -14.42 -6.69
C TYR A 216 -9.85 -15.90 -7.03
N PRO A 217 -10.18 -16.26 -8.27
CA PRO A 217 -10.16 -17.66 -8.70
C PRO A 217 -8.82 -18.31 -8.45
N THR A 218 -8.84 -19.61 -8.12
CA THR A 218 -7.63 -20.39 -7.83
C THR A 218 -6.59 -20.24 -8.96
N GLY A 219 -5.36 -19.85 -8.59
CA GLY A 219 -4.25 -19.67 -9.53
C GLY A 219 -4.23 -18.36 -10.31
N GLN A 220 -5.20 -17.47 -10.14
CA GLN A 220 -5.23 -16.17 -10.83
C GLN A 220 -4.64 -15.02 -10.03
N ALA A 221 -4.54 -15.16 -8.71
CA ALA A 221 -3.95 -14.13 -7.87
C ALA A 221 -2.42 -14.27 -7.78
N SER A 222 -1.72 -13.16 -7.98
CA SER A 222 -0.28 -13.02 -7.74
C SER A 222 -0.02 -11.84 -6.82
N THR A 223 1.19 -11.71 -6.30
CA THR A 223 1.58 -10.59 -5.41
C THR A 223 1.33 -9.22 -6.03
N SER A 224 1.35 -9.12 -7.37
CA SER A 224 1.05 -7.86 -8.08
C SER A 224 -0.42 -7.42 -7.99
N HIS A 225 -1.35 -8.33 -7.66
CA HIS A 225 -2.76 -8.00 -7.47
C HIS A 225 -3.07 -7.37 -6.11
N PHE A 226 -2.12 -7.49 -5.15
CA PHE A 226 -2.30 -7.02 -3.77
C PHE A 226 -1.47 -5.78 -3.43
N ARG A 227 -0.93 -5.11 -4.47
CA ARG A 227 -0.18 -3.85 -4.34
C ARG A 227 -1.06 -2.63 -4.53
#